data_82624b802f4c4e0dbd6a65b06a6676b5
#
_entry.id   82624b802f4c4e0dbd6a65b06a6676b5
#
_cell.length_a   1.000
_cell.length_b   1.000
_cell.length_c   1.000
_cell.angle_alpha   90.00
_cell.angle_beta   90.00
_cell.angle_gamma   90.00
#
_symmetry.space_group_name_H-M   'P 1'
#
loop_
_entity.id
_entity.type
_entity.pdbx_description
1 polymer ?
#
loop_
_entity_poly.entity_id
_entity_poly.type
_entity_poly.pdbx_seq_one_letter_code
_entity_poly.pdbx_strand_id
1 'polypeptide(L)'
;LSSLFSLLSHSGPALSRLSPYRQLPDDTRLALVTHDLTTNSGSRAAYILRIVQKGGGFRPETLRKWPVAQLAREILRRKLETLQDEIGYLQTLYVEQQPELQIAFCDAAGVRHENGSIPEELEMPLADAAAVARAAGALVAAHGAAGRHYLLTIATYNPEAWPGLAEWLEANPPQ
;
A
#
# COMPACT_ATOMS: atom_id res chain seq x y z
N LEU A 1 6.16 -14.65 -8.24
CA LEU A 1 6.03 -13.50 -7.32
C LEU A 1 4.56 -13.15 -7.17
N SER A 2 3.80 -14.05 -6.53
CA SER A 2 2.39 -13.77 -6.23
C SER A 2 2.34 -12.95 -4.96
N SER A 3 1.96 -11.73 -5.14
CA SER A 3 1.82 -10.73 -4.09
C SER A 3 0.55 -11.01 -3.29
N LEU A 4 0.61 -10.82 -1.97
CA LEU A 4 -0.54 -10.77 -1.04
C LEU A 4 -1.70 -9.86 -1.50
N PHE A 5 -1.50 -9.07 -2.53
CA PHE A 5 -2.46 -8.11 -3.08
C PHE A 5 -3.29 -8.65 -4.27
N SER A 6 -3.23 -9.94 -4.56
CA SER A 6 -3.85 -10.51 -5.78
C SER A 6 -5.36 -10.79 -5.68
N LEU A 7 -6.00 -10.65 -4.51
CA LEU A 7 -7.42 -10.96 -4.32
C LEU A 7 -8.19 -9.73 -3.82
N LEU A 8 -8.75 -8.98 -4.75
CA LEU A 8 -9.72 -7.92 -4.45
C LEU A 8 -11.11 -8.54 -4.27
N SER A 9 -11.47 -8.93 -3.06
CA SER A 9 -12.86 -9.26 -2.69
C SER A 9 -13.43 -8.20 -1.76
N HIS A 10 -14.53 -7.60 -2.19
CA HIS A 10 -15.19 -6.49 -1.52
C HIS A 10 -16.12 -7.00 -0.44
N SER A 11 -15.89 -6.64 0.81
CA SER A 11 -16.86 -6.36 1.87
C SER A 11 -16.22 -6.52 3.24
N GLY A 12 -15.52 -5.49 3.69
CA GLY A 12 -15.05 -5.38 5.09
C GLY A 12 -15.69 -4.18 5.80
N PRO A 13 -15.70 -4.15 7.14
CA PRO A 13 -16.20 -3.02 7.92
C PRO A 13 -15.46 -1.73 7.56
N ALA A 14 -16.09 -0.60 7.79
CA ALA A 14 -15.67 0.73 7.35
C ALA A 14 -14.40 1.24 8.07
N LEU A 15 -13.27 0.61 7.82
CA LEU A 15 -11.97 1.16 8.17
C LEU A 15 -11.72 2.38 7.30
N SER A 16 -11.89 3.57 7.81
CA SER A 16 -11.62 4.86 7.17
C SER A 16 -12.14 5.04 5.72
N ARG A 17 -12.77 6.17 5.44
CA ARG A 17 -13.24 6.52 4.08
C ARG A 17 -12.11 6.80 3.07
N LEU A 18 -10.86 6.85 3.51
CA LEU A 18 -9.67 7.07 2.69
C LEU A 18 -8.89 5.76 2.53
N SER A 19 -8.41 5.48 1.33
CA SER A 19 -7.52 4.34 1.10
C SER A 19 -6.25 4.46 1.97
N PRO A 20 -5.61 3.34 2.34
CA PRO A 20 -4.34 3.36 3.08
C PRO A 20 -3.29 4.25 2.39
N TYR A 21 -3.14 4.20 1.08
CA TYR A 21 -2.23 5.07 0.34
C TYR A 21 -2.49 6.56 0.63
N ARG A 22 -3.75 6.99 0.69
CA ARG A 22 -4.10 8.40 0.93
C ARG A 22 -3.88 8.85 2.38
N GLN A 23 -3.61 7.93 3.28
CA GLN A 23 -3.25 8.22 4.67
C GLN A 23 -1.73 8.34 4.87
N LEU A 24 -0.92 7.99 3.85
CA LEU A 24 0.53 8.23 3.88
C LEU A 24 0.85 9.72 3.90
N PRO A 25 1.96 10.13 4.55
CA PRO A 25 2.50 11.48 4.45
C PRO A 25 2.73 11.89 2.99
N ASP A 26 2.53 13.17 2.70
CA ASP A 26 2.69 13.73 1.35
C ASP A 26 4.08 13.46 0.75
N ASP A 27 5.14 13.55 1.58
CA ASP A 27 6.51 13.27 1.15
C ASP A 27 6.71 11.81 0.76
N THR A 28 6.10 10.88 1.51
CA THR A 28 6.14 9.44 1.18
C THR A 28 5.41 9.19 -0.13
N ARG A 29 4.21 9.74 -0.32
CA ARG A 29 3.47 9.62 -1.58
C ARG A 29 4.24 10.21 -2.75
N LEU A 30 4.88 11.37 -2.56
CA LEU A 30 5.72 11.99 -3.59
C LEU A 30 6.91 11.11 -3.96
N ALA A 31 7.56 10.48 -2.97
CA ALA A 31 8.67 9.57 -3.21
C ALA A 31 8.23 8.34 -4.02
N LEU A 32 7.10 7.73 -3.68
CA LEU A 32 6.56 6.55 -4.38
C LEU A 32 6.19 6.87 -5.83
N VAL A 33 5.46 7.96 -6.08
CA VAL A 33 5.13 8.41 -7.44
C VAL A 33 6.39 8.73 -8.24
N THR A 34 7.37 9.38 -7.62
CA THR A 34 8.66 9.71 -8.25
C THR A 34 9.43 8.45 -8.62
N HIS A 35 9.45 7.45 -7.74
CA HIS A 35 10.08 6.16 -7.98
C HIS A 35 9.44 5.46 -9.18
N ASP A 36 8.12 5.31 -9.20
CA ASP A 36 7.39 4.68 -10.30
C ASP A 36 7.63 5.39 -11.64
N LEU A 37 7.55 6.72 -11.68
CA LEU A 37 7.83 7.48 -12.90
C LEU A 37 9.27 7.35 -13.41
N THR A 38 10.20 6.98 -12.53
CA THR A 38 11.62 6.79 -12.86
C THR A 38 11.88 5.38 -13.37
N THR A 39 11.26 4.38 -12.73
CA THR A 39 11.51 2.97 -13.01
C THR A 39 10.57 2.39 -14.08
N ASN A 40 9.39 2.99 -14.26
CA ASN A 40 8.35 2.50 -15.16
C ASN A 40 7.98 3.56 -16.23
N SER A 41 8.55 3.39 -17.43
CA SER A 41 8.26 4.29 -18.56
C SER A 41 6.78 4.28 -19.01
N GLY A 42 6.06 3.18 -18.80
CA GLY A 42 4.64 3.04 -19.08
C GLY A 42 3.80 3.93 -18.18
N SER A 43 4.11 3.97 -16.88
CA SER A 43 3.45 4.86 -15.92
C SER A 43 3.58 6.32 -16.31
N ARG A 44 4.79 6.74 -16.69
CA ARG A 44 5.02 8.12 -17.15
C ARG A 44 4.14 8.50 -18.33
N ALA A 45 4.03 7.64 -19.34
CA ALA A 45 3.20 7.88 -20.51
C ALA A 45 1.70 7.95 -20.14
N ALA A 46 1.24 7.03 -19.27
CA ALA A 46 -0.14 6.99 -18.81
C ALA A 46 -0.53 8.26 -18.04
N TYR A 47 0.32 8.74 -17.13
CA TYR A 47 0.05 9.97 -16.39
C TYR A 47 0.06 11.23 -17.25
N ILE A 48 0.95 11.33 -18.23
CA ILE A 48 0.93 12.42 -19.20
C ILE A 48 -0.44 12.47 -19.92
N LEU A 49 -0.93 11.30 -20.37
CA LEU A 49 -2.23 11.20 -21.01
C LEU A 49 -3.37 11.63 -20.06
N ARG A 50 -3.36 11.18 -18.81
CA ARG A 50 -4.37 11.57 -17.79
C ARG A 50 -4.37 13.07 -17.51
N ILE A 51 -3.19 13.72 -17.46
CA ILE A 51 -3.09 15.19 -17.29
C ILE A 51 -3.73 15.90 -18.47
N VAL A 52 -3.45 15.46 -19.69
CA VAL A 52 -4.04 16.06 -20.91
C VAL A 52 -5.56 15.90 -20.94
N GLN A 53 -6.04 14.68 -20.67
CA GLN A 53 -7.47 14.36 -20.68
C GLN A 53 -8.28 15.15 -19.63
N LYS A 54 -7.69 15.39 -18.45
CA LYS A 54 -8.33 16.20 -17.39
C LYS A 54 -8.23 17.72 -17.62
N GLY A 55 -7.97 18.15 -18.85
CA GLY A 55 -7.97 19.57 -19.20
C GLY A 55 -6.81 20.36 -18.60
N GLY A 56 -5.63 19.74 -18.55
CA GLY A 56 -4.43 20.35 -17.96
C GLY A 56 -3.89 21.58 -18.68
N GLY A 57 -4.40 21.90 -19.88
CA GLY A 57 -3.91 23.02 -20.68
C GLY A 57 -2.49 22.81 -21.23
N PHE A 58 -1.88 21.65 -20.99
CA PHE A 58 -0.54 21.32 -21.43
C PHE A 58 -0.55 20.43 -22.67
N ARG A 59 0.38 20.67 -23.58
CA ARG A 59 0.63 19.74 -24.69
C ARG A 59 1.45 18.54 -24.20
N PRO A 60 1.21 17.32 -24.74
CA PRO A 60 1.97 16.11 -24.33
C PRO A 60 3.46 16.29 -24.45
N GLU A 61 3.96 16.97 -25.52
CA GLU A 61 5.38 17.22 -25.77
C GLU A 61 6.01 18.09 -24.68
N THR A 62 5.26 19.01 -24.10
CA THR A 62 5.69 19.84 -22.98
C THR A 62 5.85 19.00 -21.72
N LEU A 63 4.85 18.17 -21.39
CA LEU A 63 4.86 17.29 -20.23
C LEU A 63 5.98 16.24 -20.29
N ARG A 64 6.30 15.72 -21.48
CA ARG A 64 7.41 14.79 -21.66
C ARG A 64 8.78 15.39 -21.29
N LYS A 65 8.93 16.72 -21.40
CA LYS A 65 10.16 17.43 -21.04
C LYS A 65 10.26 17.81 -19.57
N TRP A 66 9.16 17.66 -18.81
CA TRP A 66 9.18 18.00 -17.40
C TRP A 66 10.11 17.08 -16.60
N PRO A 67 10.82 17.63 -15.61
CA PRO A 67 11.51 16.82 -14.60
C PRO A 67 10.52 15.87 -13.91
N VAL A 68 10.96 14.67 -13.57
CA VAL A 68 10.13 13.65 -12.91
C VAL A 68 9.47 14.20 -11.64
N ALA A 69 10.21 14.90 -10.81
CA ALA A 69 9.68 15.50 -9.58
C ALA A 69 8.57 16.54 -9.83
N GLN A 70 8.63 17.29 -10.93
CA GLN A 70 7.58 18.23 -11.31
C GLN A 70 6.32 17.47 -11.75
N LEU A 71 6.49 16.43 -12.55
CA LEU A 71 5.38 15.59 -13.00
C LEU A 71 4.70 14.90 -11.81
N ALA A 72 5.48 14.33 -10.87
CA ALA A 72 4.98 13.69 -9.67
C ALA A 72 4.12 14.65 -8.81
N ARG A 73 4.58 15.87 -8.57
CA ARG A 73 3.81 16.88 -7.84
C ARG A 73 2.48 17.21 -8.54
N GLU A 74 2.50 17.30 -9.86
CA GLU A 74 1.26 17.59 -10.64
C GLU A 74 0.27 16.44 -10.58
N ILE A 75 0.74 15.18 -10.60
CA ILE A 75 -0.09 13.99 -10.44
C ILE A 75 -0.81 14.04 -9.08
N LEU A 76 -0.05 14.23 -7.99
CA LEU A 76 -0.60 14.31 -6.63
C LEU A 76 -1.56 15.48 -6.46
N ARG A 77 -1.18 16.67 -6.96
CA ARG A 77 -2.03 17.87 -6.90
C ARG A 77 -3.39 17.67 -7.57
N ARG A 78 -3.42 16.95 -8.68
CA ARG A 78 -4.64 16.65 -9.45
C ARG A 78 -5.35 15.37 -9.02
N LYS A 79 -4.78 14.61 -8.09
CA LYS A 79 -5.30 13.32 -7.63
C LYS A 79 -5.58 12.39 -8.82
N LEU A 80 -4.54 12.14 -9.63
CA LEU A 80 -4.65 11.35 -10.87
C LEU A 80 -4.40 9.87 -10.67
N GLU A 81 -4.00 9.46 -9.47
CA GLU A 81 -3.77 8.06 -9.11
C GLU A 81 -5.09 7.30 -9.13
N THR A 82 -5.08 6.15 -9.76
CA THR A 82 -6.17 5.16 -9.71
C THR A 82 -5.97 4.23 -8.52
N LEU A 83 -6.98 3.46 -8.18
CA LEU A 83 -6.88 2.42 -7.16
C LEU A 83 -5.73 1.43 -7.46
N GLN A 84 -5.55 1.06 -8.73
CA GLN A 84 -4.46 0.18 -9.14
C GLN A 84 -3.08 0.80 -8.94
N ASP A 85 -2.94 2.11 -9.21
CA ASP A 85 -1.69 2.83 -8.93
C ASP A 85 -1.42 2.86 -7.41
N GLU A 86 -2.43 3.15 -6.58
CA GLU A 86 -2.32 3.19 -5.12
C GLU A 86 -1.89 1.84 -4.54
N ILE A 87 -2.45 0.73 -5.05
CA ILE A 87 -2.05 -0.63 -4.66
C ILE A 87 -0.59 -0.89 -5.06
N GLY A 88 -0.19 -0.56 -6.28
CA GLY A 88 1.18 -0.70 -6.74
C GLY A 88 2.19 0.08 -5.89
N TYR A 89 1.82 1.30 -5.47
CA TYR A 89 2.66 2.11 -4.56
C TYR A 89 2.81 1.49 -3.17
N LEU A 90 1.74 0.92 -2.63
CA LEU A 90 1.81 0.22 -1.33
C LEU A 90 2.62 -1.08 -1.43
N GLN A 91 2.56 -1.78 -2.58
CA GLN A 91 3.43 -2.93 -2.84
C GLN A 91 4.91 -2.51 -2.87
N THR A 92 5.26 -1.48 -3.63
CA THR A 92 6.63 -0.94 -3.64
C THR A 92 7.08 -0.56 -2.22
N LEU A 93 6.22 0.11 -1.44
CA LEU A 93 6.56 0.51 -0.07
C LEU A 93 6.86 -0.69 0.82
N TYR A 94 5.98 -1.70 0.87
CA TYR A 94 6.07 -2.77 1.86
C TYR A 94 6.81 -4.01 1.38
N VAL A 95 6.91 -4.25 0.08
CA VAL A 95 7.66 -5.41 -0.45
C VAL A 95 9.10 -5.04 -0.80
N GLU A 96 9.34 -3.82 -1.30
CA GLU A 96 10.67 -3.44 -1.77
C GLU A 96 11.42 -2.53 -0.78
N GLN A 97 10.73 -1.57 -0.14
CA GLN A 97 11.38 -0.54 0.68
C GLN A 97 11.34 -0.84 2.19
N GLN A 98 10.29 -1.50 2.67
CA GLN A 98 10.10 -1.83 4.10
C GLN A 98 9.67 -3.30 4.30
N PRO A 99 10.40 -4.28 3.73
CA PRO A 99 10.05 -5.71 3.85
C PRO A 99 10.08 -6.21 5.29
N GLU A 100 10.85 -5.54 6.15
CA GLU A 100 10.97 -5.89 7.57
C GLU A 100 9.63 -5.85 8.31
N LEU A 101 8.67 -5.01 7.91
CA LEU A 101 7.34 -4.95 8.53
C LEU A 101 6.55 -6.22 8.24
N GLN A 102 6.60 -6.69 7.01
CA GLN A 102 5.93 -7.92 6.59
C GLN A 102 6.56 -9.14 7.25
N ILE A 103 7.89 -9.22 7.26
CA ILE A 103 8.65 -10.28 7.91
C ILE A 103 8.29 -10.35 9.41
N ALA A 104 8.42 -9.23 10.12
CA ALA A 104 8.14 -9.17 11.55
C ALA A 104 6.70 -9.55 11.90
N PHE A 105 5.73 -9.15 11.08
CA PHE A 105 4.34 -9.52 11.29
C PHE A 105 4.09 -11.01 11.07
N CYS A 106 4.61 -11.59 9.98
CA CYS A 106 4.50 -13.02 9.70
C CYS A 106 5.16 -13.88 10.79
N ASP A 107 6.37 -13.51 11.21
CA ASP A 107 7.08 -14.19 12.32
C ASP A 107 6.24 -14.15 13.61
N ALA A 108 5.75 -12.99 14.00
CA ALA A 108 4.96 -12.82 15.21
C ALA A 108 3.59 -13.55 15.16
N ALA A 109 3.01 -13.67 13.97
CA ALA A 109 1.76 -14.41 13.73
C ALA A 109 2.00 -15.94 13.60
N GLY A 110 3.25 -16.39 13.46
CA GLY A 110 3.60 -17.81 13.25
C GLY A 110 3.28 -18.31 11.84
N VAL A 111 3.27 -17.41 10.86
CA VAL A 111 2.97 -17.74 9.46
C VAL A 111 4.25 -18.06 8.71
N ARG A 112 4.27 -19.20 8.00
CA ARG A 112 5.40 -19.56 7.14
C ARG A 112 5.55 -18.58 5.99
N HIS A 113 6.76 -18.07 5.79
CA HIS A 113 7.07 -17.17 4.70
C HIS A 113 8.55 -17.29 4.25
N GLU A 114 8.86 -16.79 3.07
CA GLU A 114 10.23 -16.63 2.56
C GLU A 114 10.50 -15.14 2.35
N ASN A 115 11.28 -14.54 3.26
CA ASN A 115 11.55 -13.10 3.25
C ASN A 115 10.28 -12.22 3.17
N GLY A 116 9.24 -12.60 3.93
CA GLY A 116 7.93 -11.93 3.90
C GLY A 116 6.97 -12.47 2.84
N SER A 117 7.45 -13.12 1.79
CA SER A 117 6.58 -13.72 0.76
C SER A 117 5.88 -14.95 1.31
N ILE A 118 4.56 -14.94 1.30
CA ILE A 118 3.73 -16.05 1.77
C ILE A 118 3.53 -17.02 0.61
N PRO A 119 3.82 -18.33 0.80
CA PRO A 119 3.59 -19.34 -0.21
C PRO A 119 2.11 -19.45 -0.62
N GLU A 120 1.84 -19.59 -1.92
CA GLU A 120 0.47 -19.66 -2.47
C GLU A 120 -0.33 -20.88 -2.00
N GLU A 121 0.37 -21.95 -1.62
CA GLU A 121 -0.26 -23.19 -1.14
C GLU A 121 -0.82 -23.09 0.28
N LEU A 122 -0.60 -22.00 1.01
CA LEU A 122 -1.17 -21.82 2.33
C LEU A 122 -2.66 -21.48 2.24
N GLU A 123 -3.46 -22.25 2.98
CA GLU A 123 -4.90 -22.02 3.06
C GLU A 123 -5.23 -20.79 3.91
N MET A 124 -6.29 -20.08 3.53
CA MET A 124 -6.83 -18.97 4.30
C MET A 124 -7.82 -19.46 5.38
N PRO A 125 -7.86 -18.86 6.56
CA PRO A 125 -7.01 -17.76 7.04
C PRO A 125 -5.58 -18.21 7.39
N LEU A 126 -4.60 -17.32 7.26
CA LEU A 126 -3.19 -17.62 7.50
C LEU A 126 -2.85 -17.83 8.98
N ALA A 127 -3.61 -17.21 9.89
CA ALA A 127 -3.48 -17.33 11.33
C ALA A 127 -4.84 -17.16 12.01
N ASP A 128 -4.97 -17.58 13.26
CA ASP A 128 -6.16 -17.30 14.05
C ASP A 128 -6.20 -15.85 14.56
N ALA A 129 -7.39 -15.36 14.92
CA ALA A 129 -7.58 -13.98 15.36
C ALA A 129 -6.74 -13.61 16.61
N ALA A 130 -6.46 -14.57 17.50
CA ALA A 130 -5.66 -14.32 18.68
C ALA A 130 -4.16 -14.15 18.33
N ALA A 131 -3.65 -14.96 17.40
CA ALA A 131 -2.30 -14.81 16.86
C ALA A 131 -2.14 -13.48 16.10
N VAL A 132 -3.13 -13.14 15.26
CA VAL A 132 -3.18 -11.85 14.54
C VAL A 132 -3.15 -10.67 15.50
N ALA A 133 -3.96 -10.68 16.56
CA ALA A 133 -4.00 -9.60 17.55
C ALA A 133 -2.67 -9.43 18.30
N ARG A 134 -2.03 -10.55 18.70
CA ARG A 134 -0.70 -10.51 19.34
C ARG A 134 0.37 -9.96 18.40
N ALA A 135 0.40 -10.44 17.15
CA ALA A 135 1.34 -9.98 16.13
C ALA A 135 1.15 -8.49 15.81
N ALA A 136 -0.09 -8.02 15.72
CA ALA A 136 -0.40 -6.61 15.51
C ALA A 136 0.11 -5.73 16.65
N GLY A 137 -0.10 -6.15 17.91
CA GLY A 137 0.42 -5.46 19.08
C GLY A 137 1.95 -5.39 19.09
N ALA A 138 2.61 -6.51 18.80
CA ALA A 138 4.07 -6.58 18.72
C ALA A 138 4.63 -5.67 17.61
N LEU A 139 4.04 -5.70 16.42
CA LEU A 139 4.47 -4.88 15.29
C LEU A 139 4.33 -3.37 15.59
N VAL A 140 3.19 -2.95 16.16
CA VAL A 140 2.99 -1.54 16.52
C VAL A 140 3.93 -1.11 17.65
N ALA A 141 4.21 -1.98 18.62
CA ALA A 141 5.17 -1.69 19.69
C ALA A 141 6.60 -1.49 19.14
N ALA A 142 7.01 -2.27 18.13
CA ALA A 142 8.34 -2.20 17.53
C ALA A 142 8.48 -1.09 16.50
N HIS A 143 7.44 -0.83 15.68
CA HIS A 143 7.53 0.02 14.49
C HIS A 143 6.56 1.23 14.50
N GLY A 144 5.79 1.40 15.57
CA GLY A 144 4.91 2.56 15.76
C GLY A 144 3.94 2.81 14.62
N ALA A 145 3.95 4.04 14.11
CA ALA A 145 3.04 4.46 13.04
C ALA A 145 3.23 3.67 11.72
N ALA A 146 4.46 3.30 11.37
CA ALA A 146 4.74 2.52 10.16
C ALA A 146 4.13 1.12 10.25
N GLY A 147 4.32 0.43 11.38
CA GLY A 147 3.71 -0.87 11.64
C GLY A 147 2.19 -0.80 11.59
N ARG A 148 1.60 0.22 12.22
CA ARG A 148 0.14 0.44 12.18
C ARG A 148 -0.38 0.66 10.77
N HIS A 149 0.31 1.47 9.96
CA HIS A 149 -0.09 1.73 8.58
C HIS A 149 0.02 0.47 7.70
N TYR A 150 1.05 -0.34 7.90
CA TYR A 150 1.16 -1.65 7.27
C TYR A 150 -0.06 -2.54 7.61
N LEU A 151 -0.42 -2.65 8.91
CA LEU A 151 -1.59 -3.43 9.35
C LEU A 151 -2.89 -2.92 8.73
N LEU A 152 -3.08 -1.60 8.65
CA LEU A 152 -4.24 -1.01 7.98
C LEU A 152 -4.29 -1.41 6.50
N THR A 153 -3.14 -1.46 5.83
CA THR A 153 -3.03 -1.85 4.42
C THR A 153 -3.47 -3.29 4.22
N ILE A 154 -2.94 -4.24 4.99
CA ILE A 154 -3.30 -5.65 4.84
C ILE A 154 -4.73 -5.95 5.31
N ALA A 155 -5.24 -5.26 6.34
CA ALA A 155 -6.64 -5.36 6.76
C ALA A 155 -7.61 -4.86 5.67
N THR A 156 -7.20 -3.85 4.90
CA THR A 156 -8.03 -3.29 3.82
C THR A 156 -8.05 -4.17 2.58
N TYR A 157 -6.90 -4.72 2.20
CA TYR A 157 -6.78 -5.43 0.91
C TYR A 157 -6.80 -6.96 1.04
N ASN A 158 -6.58 -7.51 2.24
CA ASN A 158 -6.55 -8.95 2.51
C ASN A 158 -7.27 -9.32 3.82
N PRO A 159 -8.51 -8.90 4.03
CA PRO A 159 -9.22 -9.13 5.30
C PRO A 159 -9.41 -10.63 5.60
N GLU A 160 -9.57 -11.48 4.58
CA GLU A 160 -9.77 -12.91 4.73
C GLU A 160 -8.52 -13.64 5.25
N ALA A 161 -7.33 -13.12 4.94
CA ALA A 161 -6.06 -13.70 5.39
C ALA A 161 -5.82 -13.43 6.89
N TRP A 162 -6.34 -12.34 7.43
CA TRP A 162 -6.02 -11.82 8.74
C TRP A 162 -7.27 -11.52 9.58
N PRO A 163 -7.99 -12.56 10.04
CA PRO A 163 -9.24 -12.41 10.79
C PRO A 163 -9.02 -11.62 12.09
N GLY A 164 -9.96 -10.73 12.41
CA GLY A 164 -9.93 -9.91 13.62
C GLY A 164 -8.97 -8.71 13.55
N LEU A 165 -8.22 -8.53 12.45
CA LEU A 165 -7.26 -7.43 12.34
C LEU A 165 -7.96 -6.06 12.23
N ALA A 166 -9.07 -5.98 11.51
CA ALA A 166 -9.85 -4.75 11.39
C ALA A 166 -10.40 -4.32 12.74
N GLU A 167 -11.00 -5.24 13.48
CA GLU A 167 -11.54 -5.02 14.83
C GLU A 167 -10.44 -4.61 15.80
N TRP A 168 -9.26 -5.24 15.70
CA TRP A 168 -8.10 -4.88 16.51
C TRP A 168 -7.66 -3.43 16.25
N LEU A 169 -7.62 -3.01 14.98
CA LEU A 169 -7.25 -1.64 14.60
C LEU A 169 -8.25 -0.60 15.12
N GLU A 170 -9.56 -0.92 15.11
CA GLU A 170 -10.62 -0.06 15.66
C GLU A 170 -10.53 0.05 17.18
N ALA A 171 -10.23 -1.06 17.87
CA ALA A 171 -10.10 -1.08 19.33
C ALA A 171 -8.80 -0.41 19.83
N ASN A 172 -7.79 -0.27 18.97
CA ASN A 172 -6.49 0.32 19.29
C ASN A 172 -6.20 1.53 18.37
N PRO A 173 -6.89 2.68 18.56
CA PRO A 173 -6.68 3.86 17.73
C PRO A 173 -5.23 4.41 17.89
N PRO A 174 -4.73 5.20 16.92
CA PRO A 174 -3.44 5.88 17.06
C PRO A 174 -3.50 6.83 18.27
N GLN A 175 -2.41 6.83 19.07
CA GLN A 175 -2.24 7.78 20.19
C GLN A 175 -1.78 9.14 19.66
#